data_0a5461166ed914b646c49f41e7f7eebe
#
_entry.id   0a5461166ed914b646c49f41e7f7eebe
#
_cell.length_a   1.000
_cell.length_b   1.000
_cell.length_c   1.000
_cell.angle_alpha   90.00
_cell.angle_beta   90.00
_cell.angle_gamma   90.00
#
_symmetry.space_group_name_H-M   'P 1'
#
loop_
_entity.id
_entity.type
_entity.pdbx_description
1 polymer ?
#
loop_
_entity_poly.entity_id
_entity_poly.type
_entity_poly.pdbx_seq_one_letter_code
_entity_poly.pdbx_strand_id
1 'polypeptide(L)'
;MRLQLMKLLPVAAAIMVLAGCGEKTSENTPAAATTAVASASGAEVVKIGHAGPLTGGIAHLGKDNENGARLAVEEINAAGLEIGGKKVTLELVAEDDAGDPKTGTAVAQKLVDAKVVGVVGHLNSGVSIPASAIYNKAGIVQISPSSTNPEYTAQGFKTTYRVVATDAQQGPALANYATKTLQAKTIAIVDDATAYGKGLADEFEKTAKANGASIVAREATNDKATDFKAILTKLKSKNPDVIMYGGMDATGGPFAKQAKELGLKSKLVGGDGICTDKLSELAGDSVGNIVCSEAGLAISKMEKGTEFADKYKKRFGTEIQIYAPFTYDSVNVIVDAMKRANSTDSAKILEKMPETNLKGIIGDIAFDQKGDMKTASITLYNYTDKKKTVLDVVKM
;
A
#
# COMPACT_ATOMS: atom_id res chain seq x y z
N MET A 1 9.62 -17.21 59.39
CA MET A 1 9.01 -18.05 60.45
C MET A 1 7.69 -18.61 59.93
N ARG A 2 7.59 -19.96 59.94
CA ARG A 2 6.47 -20.86 59.62
C ARG A 2 6.05 -20.97 58.13
N LEU A 3 6.64 -21.89 57.53
CA LEU A 3 6.31 -23.21 56.90
C LEU A 3 4.94 -23.80 57.28
N GLN A 4 4.12 -24.11 56.31
CA GLN A 4 3.27 -25.29 56.41
C GLN A 4 3.17 -26.00 55.06
N LEU A 5 3.73 -27.20 55.02
CA LEU A 5 3.54 -28.35 54.12
C LEU A 5 2.21 -29.03 54.45
N MET A 6 1.65 -29.73 53.44
CA MET A 6 0.91 -31.04 53.49
C MET A 6 -0.24 -30.98 52.50
N LYS A 7 -0.62 -31.98 51.69
CA LYS A 7 -0.30 -33.44 51.63
C LYS A 7 -0.73 -33.97 50.25
N LEU A 8 0.02 -34.87 49.71
CA LEU A 8 -0.36 -35.83 48.65
C LEU A 8 -1.32 -36.88 49.16
N LEU A 9 -2.23 -37.39 48.28
CA LEU A 9 -2.67 -38.77 48.33
C LEU A 9 -3.20 -39.19 46.93
N PRO A 10 -2.85 -40.43 46.47
CA PRO A 10 -3.27 -41.01 45.20
C PRO A 10 -4.45 -41.98 45.39
N VAL A 11 -5.26 -42.19 44.34
CA VAL A 11 -6.20 -43.30 44.28
C VAL A 11 -5.99 -44.07 42.99
N ALA A 12 -5.81 -45.39 43.18
CA ALA A 12 -5.46 -46.38 42.18
C ALA A 12 -6.69 -47.06 41.54
N ALA A 13 -6.46 -47.47 40.32
CA ALA A 13 -6.89 -48.64 39.54
C ALA A 13 -8.17 -49.43 39.91
N ALA A 14 -8.94 -49.75 38.86
CA ALA A 14 -9.56 -51.07 38.72
C ALA A 14 -9.78 -51.45 37.24
N ILE A 15 -9.10 -52.48 36.85
CA ILE A 15 -9.22 -53.21 35.57
C ILE A 15 -10.32 -54.25 35.75
N MET A 16 -11.26 -54.40 34.81
CA MET A 16 -12.07 -55.64 34.66
C MET A 16 -11.99 -56.10 33.21
N VAL A 17 -11.39 -57.28 33.07
CA VAL A 17 -11.37 -58.14 31.88
C VAL A 17 -12.57 -59.09 31.99
N LEU A 18 -13.33 -59.23 30.92
CA LEU A 18 -14.26 -60.32 30.72
C LEU A 18 -14.05 -60.90 29.32
N ALA A 19 -13.49 -62.10 29.29
CA ALA A 19 -13.42 -62.97 28.13
C ALA A 19 -14.72 -63.75 27.97
N GLY A 20 -15.20 -63.88 26.73
CA GLY A 20 -16.30 -64.78 26.37
C GLY A 20 -16.04 -65.30 24.98
N CYS A 21 -15.74 -66.61 24.91
CA CYS A 21 -15.66 -67.42 23.69
C CYS A 21 -17.06 -67.80 23.21
N GLY A 22 -17.26 -67.90 21.87
CA GLY A 22 -18.49 -68.45 21.26
C GLY A 22 -18.46 -68.39 19.74
N GLU A 23 -18.06 -69.46 19.16
CA GLU A 23 -18.51 -70.28 17.99
C GLU A 23 -18.72 -69.63 16.59
N LYS A 24 -18.08 -70.26 15.60
CA LYS A 24 -18.18 -70.07 14.16
C LYS A 24 -19.54 -70.47 13.60
N THR A 25 -20.14 -69.63 12.78
CA THR A 25 -21.00 -70.03 11.67
C THR A 25 -20.67 -69.21 10.45
N SER A 26 -20.34 -69.82 9.37
CA SER A 26 -20.10 -69.33 8.04
C SER A 26 -21.43 -68.99 7.33
N GLU A 27 -21.69 -67.75 6.99
CA GLU A 27 -22.71 -67.42 5.98
C GLU A 27 -22.14 -66.46 4.96
N ASN A 28 -22.30 -66.81 3.71
CA ASN A 28 -21.99 -66.05 2.52
C ASN A 28 -22.84 -64.77 2.46
N THR A 29 -22.21 -63.64 2.43
CA THR A 29 -22.88 -62.35 2.12
C THR A 29 -22.24 -61.75 0.91
N PRO A 30 -23.02 -61.21 -0.05
CA PRO A 30 -22.49 -60.70 -1.32
C PRO A 30 -21.69 -59.41 -1.12
N ALA A 31 -20.65 -59.24 -1.94
CA ALA A 31 -19.80 -58.05 -1.98
C ALA A 31 -20.63 -56.80 -2.12
N ALA A 32 -20.66 -55.98 -1.07
CA ALA A 32 -21.16 -54.62 -1.13
C ALA A 32 -20.23 -53.78 -2.01
N ALA A 33 -20.75 -53.32 -3.11
CA ALA A 33 -20.10 -52.31 -3.95
C ALA A 33 -19.77 -51.08 -3.10
N THR A 34 -18.48 -50.88 -2.87
CA THR A 34 -17.97 -49.64 -2.29
C THR A 34 -18.23 -48.56 -3.30
N THR A 35 -19.36 -47.87 -3.16
CA THR A 35 -19.57 -46.57 -3.76
C THR A 35 -18.48 -45.64 -3.20
N ALA A 36 -17.48 -45.33 -4.01
CA ALA A 36 -16.54 -44.28 -3.74
C ALA A 36 -17.38 -43.00 -3.54
N VAL A 37 -17.49 -42.59 -2.28
CA VAL A 37 -18.00 -41.28 -1.94
C VAL A 37 -17.02 -40.28 -2.59
N ALA A 38 -17.46 -39.69 -3.71
CA ALA A 38 -16.77 -38.57 -4.33
C ALA A 38 -16.61 -37.55 -3.22
N SER A 39 -15.38 -37.32 -2.79
CA SER A 39 -15.03 -36.25 -1.90
C SER A 39 -15.59 -34.99 -2.55
N ALA A 40 -16.55 -34.34 -1.89
CA ALA A 40 -16.97 -33.01 -2.24
C ALA A 40 -15.69 -32.16 -2.28
N SER A 41 -15.26 -31.78 -3.49
CA SER A 41 -14.07 -30.93 -3.69
C SER A 41 -14.37 -29.60 -3.08
N GLY A 42 -13.92 -29.36 -1.85
CA GLY A 42 -13.92 -28.02 -1.25
C GLY A 42 -13.16 -27.06 -2.17
N ALA A 43 -13.57 -25.79 -2.20
CA ALA A 43 -12.84 -24.78 -2.96
C ALA A 43 -11.38 -24.72 -2.50
N GLU A 44 -10.45 -24.58 -3.45
CA GLU A 44 -9.04 -24.36 -3.16
C GLU A 44 -8.86 -22.98 -2.51
N VAL A 45 -8.23 -22.91 -1.34
CA VAL A 45 -7.93 -21.64 -0.69
C VAL A 45 -6.61 -21.10 -1.22
N VAL A 46 -6.64 -19.91 -1.80
CA VAL A 46 -5.48 -19.19 -2.35
C VAL A 46 -5.26 -17.91 -1.57
N LYS A 47 -4.04 -17.71 -1.08
CA LYS A 47 -3.70 -16.58 -0.23
C LYS A 47 -3.11 -15.43 -1.04
N ILE A 48 -3.68 -14.23 -0.86
CA ILE A 48 -3.12 -12.97 -1.33
C ILE A 48 -2.54 -12.24 -0.12
N GLY A 49 -1.27 -11.83 -0.19
CA GLY A 49 -0.62 -11.05 0.86
C GLY A 49 -0.98 -9.56 0.75
N HIS A 50 -1.13 -8.91 1.88
CA HIS A 50 -1.13 -7.46 2.00
C HIS A 50 -0.14 -7.04 3.08
N ALA A 51 0.63 -5.98 2.82
CA ALA A 51 1.52 -5.38 3.82
C ALA A 51 1.47 -3.86 3.70
N GLY A 52 1.41 -3.20 4.85
CA GLY A 52 1.40 -1.76 4.97
C GLY A 52 1.43 -1.32 6.42
N PRO A 53 1.56 -0.02 6.72
CA PRO A 53 1.59 0.50 8.09
C PRO A 53 0.18 0.49 8.69
N LEU A 54 -0.19 -0.60 9.38
CA LEU A 54 -1.49 -0.73 10.04
C LEU A 54 -1.51 -0.09 11.43
N THR A 55 -0.34 0.28 11.94
CA THR A 55 -0.15 1.02 13.19
C THR A 55 0.73 2.25 12.98
N GLY A 56 0.80 3.15 13.98
CA GLY A 56 1.62 4.36 13.93
C GLY A 56 0.93 5.57 13.30
N GLY A 57 1.71 6.62 13.01
CA GLY A 57 1.21 7.93 12.58
C GLY A 57 0.50 7.95 11.22
N ILE A 58 0.81 6.99 10.36
CA ILE A 58 0.26 6.86 9.00
C ILE A 58 -0.65 5.62 8.85
N ALA A 59 -1.12 5.05 9.97
CA ALA A 59 -1.99 3.88 9.97
C ALA A 59 -3.29 4.06 9.16
N HIS A 60 -3.80 5.27 9.07
CA HIS A 60 -4.98 5.58 8.25
C HIS A 60 -4.75 5.29 6.76
N LEU A 61 -3.54 5.54 6.24
CA LEU A 61 -3.17 5.20 4.86
C LEU A 61 -2.98 3.69 4.66
N GLY A 62 -2.34 3.00 5.62
CA GLY A 62 -2.20 1.54 5.56
C GLY A 62 -3.55 0.83 5.64
N LYS A 63 -4.48 1.33 6.48
CA LYS A 63 -5.85 0.81 6.55
C LYS A 63 -6.64 1.06 5.28
N ASP A 64 -6.44 2.20 4.63
CA ASP A 64 -7.01 2.49 3.32
C ASP A 64 -6.58 1.44 2.29
N ASN A 65 -5.29 1.12 2.24
CA ASN A 65 -4.75 0.05 1.40
C ASN A 65 -5.36 -1.32 1.75
N GLU A 66 -5.34 -1.72 3.02
CA GLU A 66 -5.91 -3.00 3.46
C GLU A 66 -7.38 -3.12 3.07
N ASN A 67 -8.16 -2.08 3.30
CA ASN A 67 -9.59 -2.06 2.97
C ASN A 67 -9.83 -2.20 1.46
N GLY A 68 -9.01 -1.56 0.62
CA GLY A 68 -9.07 -1.74 -0.84
C GLY A 68 -8.84 -3.20 -1.25
N ALA A 69 -7.80 -3.84 -0.69
CA ALA A 69 -7.51 -5.24 -0.94
C ALA A 69 -8.63 -6.16 -0.44
N ARG A 70 -9.15 -5.91 0.75
CA ARG A 70 -10.23 -6.68 1.37
C ARG A 70 -11.51 -6.62 0.56
N LEU A 71 -11.89 -5.42 0.08
CA LEU A 71 -13.07 -5.24 -0.75
C LEU A 71 -12.95 -6.04 -2.06
N ALA A 72 -11.78 -6.01 -2.70
CA ALA A 72 -11.55 -6.80 -3.91
C ALA A 72 -11.70 -8.31 -3.66
N VAL A 73 -11.06 -8.82 -2.60
CA VAL A 73 -11.14 -10.24 -2.22
C VAL A 73 -12.58 -10.65 -1.93
N GLU A 74 -13.33 -9.85 -1.17
CA GLU A 74 -14.73 -10.10 -0.84
C GLU A 74 -15.61 -10.17 -2.10
N GLU A 75 -15.44 -9.23 -3.04
CA GLU A 75 -16.23 -9.19 -4.28
C GLU A 75 -15.88 -10.32 -5.24
N ILE A 76 -14.60 -10.65 -5.38
CA ILE A 76 -14.15 -11.77 -6.21
C ILE A 76 -14.70 -13.09 -5.68
N ASN A 77 -14.66 -13.29 -4.37
CA ASN A 77 -15.22 -14.48 -3.73
C ASN A 77 -16.74 -14.56 -3.90
N ALA A 78 -17.45 -13.44 -3.75
CA ALA A 78 -18.90 -13.37 -3.94
C ALA A 78 -19.33 -13.65 -5.36
N ALA A 79 -18.54 -13.21 -6.35
CA ALA A 79 -18.77 -13.49 -7.76
C ALA A 79 -18.49 -14.95 -8.16
N GLY A 80 -17.73 -15.67 -7.35
CA GLY A 80 -17.26 -17.04 -7.63
C GLY A 80 -16.05 -17.05 -8.56
N LEU A 81 -14.93 -17.53 -8.09
CA LEU A 81 -13.67 -17.65 -8.83
C LEU A 81 -13.43 -19.10 -9.23
N GLU A 82 -13.18 -19.33 -10.51
CA GLU A 82 -12.73 -20.61 -11.04
C GLU A 82 -11.38 -20.44 -11.73
N ILE A 83 -10.42 -21.33 -11.40
CA ILE A 83 -9.08 -21.37 -12.02
C ILE A 83 -8.77 -22.86 -12.32
N GLY A 84 -8.41 -23.15 -13.57
CA GLY A 84 -8.10 -24.53 -13.97
C GLY A 84 -9.27 -25.52 -13.79
N GLY A 85 -10.51 -25.04 -13.90
CA GLY A 85 -11.71 -25.88 -13.68
C GLY A 85 -12.00 -26.19 -12.20
N LYS A 86 -11.32 -25.52 -11.26
CA LYS A 86 -11.53 -25.67 -9.82
C LYS A 86 -12.07 -24.38 -9.22
N LYS A 87 -13.00 -24.52 -8.27
CA LYS A 87 -13.44 -23.39 -7.46
C LYS A 87 -12.29 -22.92 -6.56
N VAL A 88 -12.08 -21.61 -6.52
CA VAL A 88 -11.04 -20.95 -5.70
C VAL A 88 -11.70 -19.97 -4.75
N THR A 89 -11.24 -19.95 -3.51
CA THR A 89 -11.59 -18.92 -2.52
C THR A 89 -10.32 -18.16 -2.15
N LEU A 90 -10.34 -16.85 -2.29
CA LEU A 90 -9.22 -16.00 -1.90
C LEU A 90 -9.25 -15.71 -0.38
N GLU A 91 -8.10 -15.79 0.25
CA GLU A 91 -7.86 -15.37 1.64
C GLU A 91 -6.87 -14.19 1.63
N LEU A 92 -7.23 -13.09 2.27
CA LEU A 92 -6.32 -11.95 2.47
C LEU A 92 -5.49 -12.15 3.74
N VAL A 93 -4.18 -12.29 3.60
CA VAL A 93 -3.21 -12.32 4.71
C VAL A 93 -2.62 -10.92 4.84
N ALA A 94 -3.12 -10.15 5.81
CA ALA A 94 -2.70 -8.77 6.05
C ALA A 94 -1.70 -8.68 7.20
N GLU A 95 -0.59 -7.97 6.99
CA GLU A 95 0.50 -7.80 7.94
C GLU A 95 0.86 -6.33 8.12
N ASP A 96 1.19 -5.97 9.35
CA ASP A 96 1.63 -4.62 9.73
C ASP A 96 3.15 -4.49 9.59
N ASP A 97 3.60 -3.64 8.68
CA ASP A 97 5.02 -3.30 8.53
C ASP A 97 5.42 -2.04 9.30
N ALA A 98 4.46 -1.38 9.96
CA ALA A 98 4.64 -0.15 10.74
C ALA A 98 5.32 1.01 9.96
N GLY A 99 5.41 0.93 8.63
CA GLY A 99 6.19 1.85 7.79
C GLY A 99 7.70 1.77 8.00
N ASP A 100 8.18 0.72 8.67
CA ASP A 100 9.59 0.53 9.01
C ASP A 100 10.26 -0.49 8.09
N PRO A 101 11.39 -0.14 7.43
CA PRO A 101 12.06 -1.02 6.47
C PRO A 101 12.48 -2.38 7.05
N LYS A 102 12.93 -2.42 8.30
CA LYS A 102 13.36 -3.66 8.96
C LYS A 102 12.16 -4.55 9.27
N THR A 103 11.09 -3.98 9.80
CA THR A 103 9.82 -4.69 10.04
C THR A 103 9.25 -5.20 8.73
N GLY A 104 9.27 -4.37 7.66
CA GLY A 104 8.79 -4.74 6.35
C GLY A 104 9.52 -5.92 5.72
N THR A 105 10.84 -6.04 5.91
CA THR A 105 11.59 -7.23 5.45
C THR A 105 11.19 -8.49 6.22
N ALA A 106 10.95 -8.39 7.53
CA ALA A 106 10.45 -9.51 8.33
C ALA A 106 9.02 -9.92 7.91
N VAL A 107 8.15 -8.93 7.66
CA VAL A 107 6.80 -9.14 7.13
C VAL A 107 6.84 -9.80 5.75
N ALA A 108 7.73 -9.35 4.86
CA ALA A 108 7.88 -9.97 3.55
C ALA A 108 8.23 -11.47 3.66
N GLN A 109 9.17 -11.83 4.53
CA GLN A 109 9.49 -13.24 4.78
C GLN A 109 8.30 -14.01 5.35
N LYS A 110 7.56 -13.42 6.29
CA LYS A 110 6.35 -14.03 6.86
C LYS A 110 5.28 -14.32 5.80
N LEU A 111 5.06 -13.41 4.85
CA LEU A 111 4.13 -13.62 3.74
C LEU A 111 4.61 -14.72 2.79
N VAL A 112 5.92 -14.79 2.51
CA VAL A 112 6.52 -15.91 1.74
C VAL A 112 6.27 -17.24 2.45
N ASP A 113 6.53 -17.31 3.76
CA ASP A 113 6.34 -18.53 4.56
C ASP A 113 4.85 -18.92 4.65
N ALA A 114 3.94 -17.94 4.62
CA ALA A 114 2.49 -18.18 4.54
C ALA A 114 2.03 -18.68 3.17
N LYS A 115 2.94 -18.76 2.18
CA LYS A 115 2.69 -19.24 0.81
C LYS A 115 1.63 -18.40 0.07
N VAL A 116 1.72 -17.08 0.18
CA VAL A 116 0.90 -16.20 -0.64
C VAL A 116 1.33 -16.30 -2.11
N VAL A 117 0.41 -16.20 -3.04
CA VAL A 117 0.71 -16.29 -4.49
C VAL A 117 1.06 -14.95 -5.13
N GLY A 118 0.75 -13.86 -4.45
CA GLY A 118 1.07 -12.49 -4.82
C GLY A 118 0.88 -11.56 -3.62
N VAL A 119 1.52 -10.41 -3.65
CA VAL A 119 1.46 -9.40 -2.58
C VAL A 119 1.01 -8.05 -3.14
N VAL A 120 0.04 -7.42 -2.49
CA VAL A 120 -0.34 -6.03 -2.71
C VAL A 120 0.20 -5.18 -1.55
N GLY A 121 1.14 -4.33 -1.84
CA GLY A 121 1.94 -3.58 -0.85
C GLY A 121 3.42 -3.58 -1.26
N HIS A 122 4.30 -3.10 -0.41
CA HIS A 122 4.09 -2.28 0.79
C HIS A 122 3.66 -0.86 0.41
N LEU A 123 3.30 -0.04 1.43
CA LEU A 123 2.90 1.35 1.15
C LEU A 123 4.12 2.23 0.88
N ASN A 124 5.06 2.29 1.83
CA ASN A 124 6.18 3.21 1.79
C ASN A 124 7.28 2.71 0.87
N SER A 125 7.85 3.59 0.02
CA SER A 125 8.96 3.23 -0.88
C SER A 125 10.16 2.64 -0.14
N GLY A 126 10.51 3.21 1.02
CA GLY A 126 11.61 2.71 1.87
C GLY A 126 11.37 1.32 2.46
N VAL A 127 10.13 0.84 2.44
CA VAL A 127 9.75 -0.52 2.86
C VAL A 127 9.65 -1.44 1.65
N SER A 128 9.01 -0.99 0.57
CA SER A 128 8.82 -1.77 -0.66
C SER A 128 10.14 -2.16 -1.32
N ILE A 129 11.11 -1.24 -1.36
CA ILE A 129 12.42 -1.48 -2.00
C ILE A 129 13.16 -2.67 -1.37
N PRO A 130 13.45 -2.72 -0.07
CA PRO A 130 14.13 -3.89 0.52
C PRO A 130 13.25 -5.16 0.55
N ALA A 131 11.92 -5.03 0.74
CA ALA A 131 11.01 -6.17 0.73
C ALA A 131 10.95 -6.86 -0.64
N SER A 132 11.07 -6.11 -1.74
CA SER A 132 11.00 -6.65 -3.10
C SER A 132 12.09 -7.69 -3.40
N ALA A 133 13.27 -7.58 -2.78
CA ALA A 133 14.33 -8.56 -2.93
C ALA A 133 13.92 -9.94 -2.36
N ILE A 134 13.14 -9.95 -1.27
CA ILE A 134 12.64 -11.18 -0.63
C ILE A 134 11.59 -11.83 -1.51
N TYR A 135 10.61 -11.07 -2.00
CA TYR A 135 9.60 -11.58 -2.92
C TYR A 135 10.20 -12.04 -4.26
N ASN A 136 11.20 -11.30 -4.79
CA ASN A 136 11.88 -11.70 -6.01
C ASN A 136 12.61 -13.04 -5.86
N LYS A 137 13.30 -13.25 -4.73
CA LYS A 137 13.95 -14.55 -4.42
C LYS A 137 12.93 -15.69 -4.34
N ALA A 138 11.73 -15.41 -3.87
CA ALA A 138 10.64 -16.41 -3.73
C ALA A 138 9.82 -16.59 -5.02
N GLY A 139 10.03 -15.78 -6.07
CA GLY A 139 9.25 -15.80 -7.31
C GLY A 139 7.80 -15.34 -7.11
N ILE A 140 7.55 -14.48 -6.11
CA ILE A 140 6.21 -13.95 -5.78
C ILE A 140 6.08 -12.54 -6.33
N VAL A 141 5.02 -12.27 -7.09
CA VAL A 141 4.73 -10.94 -7.59
C VAL A 141 4.38 -9.99 -6.44
N GLN A 142 4.98 -8.79 -6.46
CA GLN A 142 4.67 -7.68 -5.58
C GLN A 142 4.14 -6.52 -6.41
N ILE A 143 2.92 -6.05 -6.10
CA ILE A 143 2.33 -4.85 -6.71
C ILE A 143 2.17 -3.80 -5.62
N SER A 144 2.94 -2.71 -5.71
CA SER A 144 2.73 -1.59 -4.78
C SER A 144 1.65 -0.65 -5.32
N PRO A 145 0.62 -0.35 -4.51
CA PRO A 145 -0.42 0.62 -4.88
C PRO A 145 -0.03 2.05 -4.54
N SER A 146 1.18 2.30 -4.02
CA SER A 146 1.52 3.58 -3.38
C SER A 146 3.00 3.95 -3.41
N SER A 147 3.93 3.00 -3.59
CA SER A 147 5.38 3.32 -3.64
C SER A 147 5.75 4.01 -4.94
N THR A 148 6.15 5.28 -4.85
CA THR A 148 6.40 6.15 -6.00
C THR A 148 7.87 6.27 -6.36
N ASN A 149 8.82 5.94 -5.46
CA ASN A 149 10.24 6.07 -5.73
C ASN A 149 10.67 5.20 -6.93
N PRO A 150 11.35 5.77 -7.95
CA PRO A 150 11.79 5.04 -9.14
C PRO A 150 12.70 3.84 -8.86
N GLU A 151 13.45 3.85 -7.75
CA GLU A 151 14.35 2.76 -7.38
C GLU A 151 13.59 1.42 -7.18
N TYR A 152 12.32 1.47 -6.77
CA TYR A 152 11.52 0.27 -6.51
C TYR A 152 11.50 -0.68 -7.72
N THR A 153 11.29 -0.18 -8.93
CA THR A 153 11.25 -0.96 -10.17
C THR A 153 12.59 -0.95 -10.95
N ALA A 154 13.52 -0.06 -10.59
CA ALA A 154 14.83 0.04 -11.23
C ALA A 154 15.83 -1.05 -10.78
N GLN A 155 15.50 -1.86 -9.78
CA GLN A 155 16.37 -2.95 -9.27
C GLN A 155 16.51 -4.12 -10.26
N GLY A 156 15.75 -4.15 -11.36
CA GLY A 156 15.79 -5.20 -12.37
C GLY A 156 15.06 -6.49 -11.96
N PHE A 157 14.23 -6.47 -10.93
CA PHE A 157 13.43 -7.62 -10.52
C PHE A 157 12.20 -7.77 -11.42
N LYS A 158 11.92 -9.01 -11.85
CA LYS A 158 10.75 -9.32 -12.68
C LYS A 158 9.45 -9.40 -11.88
N THR A 159 9.54 -9.37 -10.56
CA THR A 159 8.43 -9.53 -9.62
C THR A 159 7.85 -8.22 -9.15
N THR A 160 8.48 -7.06 -9.42
CA THR A 160 8.08 -5.75 -8.91
C THR A 160 7.21 -4.99 -9.91
N TYR A 161 6.03 -4.56 -9.44
CA TYR A 161 5.07 -3.77 -10.21
C TYR A 161 4.49 -2.65 -9.36
N ARG A 162 4.05 -1.56 -9.98
CA ARG A 162 3.26 -0.50 -9.33
C ARG A 162 2.10 -0.08 -10.18
N VAL A 163 1.04 0.41 -9.54
CA VAL A 163 -0.16 0.93 -10.22
C VAL A 163 -0.38 2.43 -9.99
N VAL A 164 0.66 3.13 -9.57
CA VAL A 164 0.71 4.59 -9.38
C VAL A 164 1.80 5.21 -10.24
N ALA A 165 1.75 6.52 -10.45
CA ALA A 165 2.84 7.26 -11.07
C ALA A 165 4.11 7.24 -10.20
N THR A 166 5.25 7.54 -10.82
CA THR A 166 6.55 7.59 -10.14
C THR A 166 6.88 9.00 -9.65
N ASP A 167 7.83 9.14 -8.72
CA ASP A 167 8.40 10.43 -8.31
C ASP A 167 9.08 11.15 -9.47
N ALA A 168 9.60 10.41 -10.46
CA ALA A 168 10.14 10.99 -11.70
C ALA A 168 9.06 11.66 -12.58
N GLN A 169 7.78 11.45 -12.29
CA GLN A 169 6.63 12.13 -12.89
C GLN A 169 6.03 13.14 -11.89
N GLN A 170 5.88 12.77 -10.64
CA GLN A 170 5.27 13.61 -9.60
C GLN A 170 6.14 14.83 -9.24
N GLY A 171 7.47 14.63 -9.08
CA GLY A 171 8.40 15.72 -8.80
C GLY A 171 8.39 16.81 -9.87
N PRO A 172 8.53 16.49 -11.17
CA PRO A 172 8.36 17.46 -12.26
C PRO A 172 7.00 18.16 -12.30
N ALA A 173 5.89 17.48 -12.03
CA ALA A 173 4.56 18.09 -11.99
C ALA A 173 4.48 19.17 -10.91
N LEU A 174 4.95 18.87 -9.69
CA LEU A 174 5.01 19.83 -8.58
C LEU A 174 5.98 20.98 -8.85
N ALA A 175 7.16 20.68 -9.43
CA ALA A 175 8.16 21.71 -9.75
C ALA A 175 7.66 22.66 -10.86
N ASN A 176 6.98 22.14 -11.87
CA ASN A 176 6.36 22.95 -12.91
C ASN A 176 5.25 23.84 -12.31
N TYR A 177 4.43 23.29 -11.42
CA TYR A 177 3.42 24.10 -10.72
C TYR A 177 4.08 25.22 -9.90
N ALA A 178 5.10 24.90 -9.11
CA ALA A 178 5.82 25.88 -8.30
C ALA A 178 6.46 26.99 -9.16
N THR A 179 7.14 26.62 -10.24
CA THR A 179 7.95 27.57 -11.03
C THR A 179 7.14 28.30 -12.11
N LYS A 180 6.16 27.64 -12.75
CA LYS A 180 5.40 28.22 -13.87
C LYS A 180 4.07 28.82 -13.43
N THR A 181 3.35 28.18 -12.50
CA THR A 181 2.05 28.66 -12.02
C THR A 181 2.22 29.63 -10.86
N LEU A 182 2.97 29.25 -9.82
CA LEU A 182 3.25 30.13 -8.69
C LEU A 182 4.37 31.15 -8.98
N GLN A 183 5.08 30.99 -10.10
CA GLN A 183 6.20 31.85 -10.53
C GLN A 183 7.34 31.99 -9.49
N ALA A 184 7.52 30.92 -8.68
CA ALA A 184 8.54 30.89 -7.65
C ALA A 184 9.95 31.02 -8.26
N LYS A 185 10.75 31.92 -7.71
CA LYS A 185 12.15 32.15 -8.08
C LYS A 185 13.11 31.54 -7.07
N THR A 186 12.68 31.50 -5.80
CA THR A 186 13.46 30.97 -4.67
C THR A 186 12.69 29.84 -4.00
N ILE A 187 13.32 28.69 -3.88
CA ILE A 187 12.69 27.50 -3.33
C ILE A 187 13.57 26.91 -2.22
N ALA A 188 12.97 26.60 -1.09
CA ALA A 188 13.57 25.75 -0.08
C ALA A 188 12.99 24.33 -0.19
N ILE A 189 13.79 23.34 0.12
CA ILE A 189 13.37 21.92 0.10
C ILE A 189 13.66 21.31 1.44
N VAL A 190 12.69 20.58 1.99
CA VAL A 190 12.82 19.80 3.23
C VAL A 190 12.30 18.41 2.95
N ASP A 191 13.06 17.37 3.31
CA ASP A 191 12.59 15.99 3.24
C ASP A 191 12.71 15.28 4.59
N ASP A 192 11.99 14.16 4.75
CA ASP A 192 11.96 13.35 5.96
C ASP A 192 13.07 12.28 6.03
N ALA A 193 14.06 12.37 5.14
CA ALA A 193 15.18 11.42 4.99
C ALA A 193 14.76 9.98 4.68
N THR A 194 13.48 9.70 4.40
CA THR A 194 13.05 8.40 3.90
C THR A 194 13.37 8.27 2.40
N ALA A 195 13.38 7.03 1.89
CA ALA A 195 13.56 6.81 0.45
C ALA A 195 12.47 7.52 -0.38
N TYR A 196 11.22 7.59 0.12
CA TYR A 196 10.15 8.34 -0.53
C TYR A 196 10.40 9.85 -0.50
N GLY A 197 10.47 10.43 0.70
CA GLY A 197 10.54 11.89 0.83
C GLY A 197 11.76 12.49 0.16
N LYS A 198 12.94 11.84 0.32
CA LYS A 198 14.18 12.24 -0.35
C LYS A 198 14.08 12.05 -1.87
N GLY A 199 13.55 10.92 -2.36
CA GLY A 199 13.44 10.62 -3.79
C GLY A 199 12.55 11.64 -4.51
N LEU A 200 11.37 11.92 -3.98
CA LEU A 200 10.47 12.95 -4.52
C LEU A 200 11.12 14.34 -4.52
N ALA A 201 11.80 14.68 -3.43
CA ALA A 201 12.49 15.96 -3.30
C ALA A 201 13.64 16.11 -4.31
N ASP A 202 14.37 15.05 -4.61
CA ASP A 202 15.45 15.05 -5.61
C ASP A 202 14.89 15.27 -7.03
N GLU A 203 13.81 14.61 -7.41
CA GLU A 203 13.16 14.79 -8.71
C GLU A 203 12.52 16.19 -8.86
N PHE A 204 11.94 16.72 -7.79
CA PHE A 204 11.44 18.08 -7.74
C PHE A 204 12.58 19.09 -7.94
N GLU A 205 13.68 18.95 -7.17
CA GLU A 205 14.84 19.85 -7.23
C GLU A 205 15.45 19.92 -8.64
N LYS A 206 15.64 18.76 -9.26
CA LYS A 206 16.16 18.64 -10.63
C LYS A 206 15.34 19.47 -11.62
N THR A 207 14.02 19.34 -11.56
CA THR A 207 13.13 20.06 -12.49
C THR A 207 13.01 21.55 -12.13
N ALA A 208 12.95 21.90 -10.85
CA ALA A 208 12.91 23.29 -10.40
C ALA A 208 14.15 24.07 -10.87
N LYS A 209 15.35 23.48 -10.74
CA LYS A 209 16.61 24.05 -11.26
C LYS A 209 16.59 24.18 -12.78
N ALA A 210 16.11 23.17 -13.50
CA ALA A 210 16.00 23.19 -14.96
C ALA A 210 15.03 24.31 -15.42
N ASN A 211 14.02 24.64 -14.62
CA ASN A 211 13.09 25.74 -14.87
C ASN A 211 13.65 27.13 -14.43
N GLY A 212 14.88 27.20 -13.93
CA GLY A 212 15.57 28.44 -13.57
C GLY A 212 15.29 28.92 -12.13
N ALA A 213 14.67 28.11 -11.27
CA ALA A 213 14.52 28.47 -9.86
C ALA A 213 15.82 28.25 -9.07
N SER A 214 16.07 29.11 -8.09
CA SER A 214 17.19 29.00 -7.16
C SER A 214 16.77 28.19 -5.93
N ILE A 215 17.51 27.11 -5.62
CA ILE A 215 17.33 26.36 -4.39
C ILE A 215 18.13 27.06 -3.28
N VAL A 216 17.45 27.79 -2.42
CA VAL A 216 18.07 28.62 -1.38
C VAL A 216 18.35 27.85 -0.09
N ALA A 217 17.76 26.70 0.10
CA ALA A 217 18.03 25.76 1.18
C ALA A 217 17.62 24.33 0.80
N ARG A 218 18.40 23.34 1.25
CA ARG A 218 18.07 21.91 1.23
C ARG A 218 18.33 21.37 2.62
N GLU A 219 17.29 20.93 3.30
CA GLU A 219 17.33 20.44 4.67
C GLU A 219 16.69 19.05 4.75
N ALA A 220 17.11 18.27 5.72
CA ALA A 220 16.49 16.99 6.05
C ALA A 220 15.97 16.99 7.49
N THR A 221 14.87 16.32 7.71
CA THR A 221 14.33 16.00 9.03
C THR A 221 14.26 14.47 9.18
N ASN A 222 13.27 13.94 9.87
CA ASN A 222 12.98 12.51 9.90
C ASN A 222 11.47 12.26 9.97
N ASP A 223 11.07 11.04 9.66
CA ASP A 223 9.66 10.59 9.58
C ASP A 223 8.92 10.55 10.94
N LYS A 224 9.60 10.83 12.04
CA LYS A 224 9.06 10.88 13.41
C LYS A 224 9.21 12.24 14.06
N ALA A 225 9.70 13.23 13.31
CA ALA A 225 9.93 14.56 13.83
C ALA A 225 8.61 15.25 14.22
N THR A 226 8.62 15.95 15.34
CA THR A 226 7.48 16.71 15.85
C THR A 226 7.81 18.20 16.05
N ASP A 227 9.07 18.57 16.07
CA ASP A 227 9.55 19.94 16.19
C ASP A 227 10.40 20.32 14.97
N PHE A 228 9.98 21.36 14.27
CA PHE A 228 10.60 21.87 13.05
C PHE A 228 11.11 23.30 13.19
N LYS A 229 11.03 23.89 14.39
CA LYS A 229 11.31 25.32 14.61
C LYS A 229 12.72 25.71 14.18
N ALA A 230 13.71 24.85 14.42
CA ALA A 230 15.11 25.14 14.04
C ALA A 230 15.25 25.23 12.51
N ILE A 231 14.72 24.23 11.77
CA ILE A 231 14.73 24.22 10.30
C ILE A 231 13.92 25.41 9.77
N LEU A 232 12.71 25.62 10.28
CA LEU A 232 11.83 26.70 9.84
C LEU A 232 12.42 28.09 10.10
N THR A 233 13.12 28.29 11.21
CA THR A 233 13.83 29.56 11.49
C THR A 233 14.93 29.82 10.46
N LYS A 234 15.69 28.78 10.09
CA LYS A 234 16.69 28.85 9.03
C LYS A 234 16.06 29.18 7.68
N LEU A 235 14.94 28.52 7.32
CA LEU A 235 14.21 28.79 6.08
C LEU A 235 13.64 30.22 6.06
N LYS A 236 13.11 30.70 7.19
CA LYS A 236 12.58 32.06 7.30
C LYS A 236 13.64 33.11 6.96
N SER A 237 14.90 32.93 7.37
CA SER A 237 15.99 33.83 7.04
C SER A 237 16.32 33.88 5.55
N LYS A 238 15.98 32.84 4.78
CA LYS A 238 16.17 32.74 3.33
C LYS A 238 14.97 33.31 2.54
N ASN A 239 13.83 33.47 3.20
CA ASN A 239 12.58 33.98 2.63
C ASN A 239 12.21 33.32 1.27
N PRO A 240 12.10 31.99 1.18
CA PRO A 240 11.77 31.33 -0.07
C PRO A 240 10.31 31.62 -0.50
N ASP A 241 10.06 31.70 -1.82
CA ASP A 241 8.71 31.82 -2.37
C ASP A 241 7.90 30.55 -2.10
N VAL A 242 8.55 29.39 -2.23
CA VAL A 242 7.95 28.06 -2.05
C VAL A 242 8.85 27.20 -1.15
N ILE A 243 8.22 26.41 -0.28
CA ILE A 243 8.86 25.31 0.43
C ILE A 243 8.28 24.00 -0.12
N MET A 244 9.14 23.15 -0.68
CA MET A 244 8.80 21.78 -1.01
C MET A 244 9.02 20.89 0.22
N TYR A 245 8.02 20.10 0.58
CA TYR A 245 8.10 19.14 1.67
C TYR A 245 7.95 17.70 1.13
N GLY A 246 9.00 16.90 1.26
CA GLY A 246 9.01 15.48 0.92
C GLY A 246 8.85 14.62 2.19
N GLY A 247 7.66 14.07 2.39
CA GLY A 247 7.35 13.24 3.57
C GLY A 247 5.86 12.98 3.69
N MET A 248 5.44 12.47 4.85
CA MET A 248 4.07 12.05 5.12
C MET A 248 3.30 13.13 5.89
N ASP A 249 1.96 13.04 5.90
CA ASP A 249 1.08 14.00 6.58
C ASP A 249 1.29 14.08 8.09
N ALA A 250 1.66 12.94 8.73
CA ALA A 250 1.95 12.89 10.15
C ALA A 250 3.04 13.90 10.60
N THR A 251 3.97 14.21 9.72
CA THR A 251 5.02 15.21 9.94
C THR A 251 4.77 16.50 9.16
N GLY A 252 4.19 16.41 7.96
CA GLY A 252 3.89 17.56 7.10
C GLY A 252 2.85 18.51 7.69
N GLY A 253 1.84 18.00 8.40
CA GLY A 253 0.84 18.81 9.10
C GLY A 253 1.44 19.67 10.22
N PRO A 254 2.14 19.09 11.20
CA PRO A 254 2.89 19.85 12.20
C PRO A 254 3.92 20.81 11.62
N PHE A 255 4.62 20.41 10.54
CA PHE A 255 5.55 21.30 9.84
C PHE A 255 4.84 22.55 9.30
N ALA A 256 3.73 22.39 8.60
CA ALA A 256 2.94 23.49 8.05
C ALA A 256 2.39 24.42 9.15
N LYS A 257 1.91 23.83 10.25
CA LYS A 257 1.42 24.58 11.41
C LYS A 257 2.51 25.44 12.02
N GLN A 258 3.68 24.87 12.30
CA GLN A 258 4.81 25.59 12.88
C GLN A 258 5.38 26.64 11.90
N ALA A 259 5.37 26.39 10.60
CA ALA A 259 5.75 27.37 9.59
C ALA A 259 4.87 28.63 9.67
N LYS A 260 3.54 28.45 9.77
CA LYS A 260 2.59 29.55 9.96
C LYS A 260 2.80 30.29 11.27
N GLU A 261 2.98 29.58 12.38
CA GLU A 261 3.24 30.14 13.71
C GLU A 261 4.51 31.02 13.73
N LEU A 262 5.54 30.60 13.00
CA LEU A 262 6.76 31.39 12.83
C LEU A 262 6.62 32.52 11.81
N GLY A 263 5.47 32.66 11.17
CA GLY A 263 5.17 33.73 10.22
C GLY A 263 5.83 33.56 8.85
N LEU A 264 6.19 32.35 8.42
CA LEU A 264 6.61 32.09 7.06
C LEU A 264 5.44 32.36 6.09
N LYS A 265 5.73 33.00 4.96
CA LYS A 265 4.75 33.32 3.92
C LYS A 265 4.83 32.39 2.71
N SER A 266 5.87 31.56 2.65
CA SER A 266 6.11 30.62 1.56
C SER A 266 4.91 29.71 1.34
N LYS A 267 4.55 29.46 0.07
CA LYS A 267 3.59 28.41 -0.27
C LYS A 267 4.23 27.04 0.00
N LEU A 268 3.52 26.13 0.62
CA LEU A 268 3.98 24.77 0.82
C LEU A 268 3.51 23.89 -0.36
N VAL A 269 4.43 23.13 -0.96
CA VAL A 269 4.09 22.11 -1.95
C VAL A 269 4.62 20.76 -1.51
N GLY A 270 3.91 19.66 -1.80
CA GLY A 270 4.35 18.30 -1.45
C GLY A 270 3.63 17.22 -2.23
N GLY A 271 4.10 15.99 -2.09
CA GLY A 271 3.59 14.84 -2.81
C GLY A 271 2.37 14.19 -2.17
N ASP A 272 2.10 12.98 -2.63
CA ASP A 272 0.95 12.16 -2.22
C ASP A 272 0.97 11.81 -0.73
N GLY A 273 2.15 11.64 -0.13
CA GLY A 273 2.28 11.35 1.29
C GLY A 273 1.68 12.40 2.23
N ILE A 274 1.56 13.66 1.78
CA ILE A 274 0.85 14.71 2.55
C ILE A 274 -0.55 15.01 2.03
N CYS A 275 -0.97 14.45 0.89
CA CYS A 275 -2.19 14.84 0.18
C CYS A 275 -3.45 14.14 0.73
N THR A 276 -3.64 14.12 2.03
CA THR A 276 -4.71 13.41 2.74
C THR A 276 -5.73 14.38 3.34
N ASP A 277 -6.92 13.88 3.63
CA ASP A 277 -7.88 14.65 4.44
C ASP A 277 -7.38 14.83 5.88
N LYS A 278 -6.58 13.87 6.38
CA LYS A 278 -5.93 13.95 7.69
C LYS A 278 -4.98 15.15 7.82
N LEU A 279 -4.36 15.58 6.72
CA LEU A 279 -3.53 16.79 6.71
C LEU A 279 -4.30 18.02 7.21
N SER A 280 -5.59 18.16 6.87
CA SER A 280 -6.40 19.29 7.32
C SER A 280 -6.57 19.33 8.85
N GLU A 281 -6.67 18.16 9.49
CA GLU A 281 -6.73 18.07 10.95
C GLU A 281 -5.39 18.44 11.58
N LEU A 282 -4.29 17.93 11.02
CA LEU A 282 -2.93 18.10 11.56
C LEU A 282 -2.39 19.52 11.36
N ALA A 283 -2.64 20.10 10.19
CA ALA A 283 -2.18 21.43 9.83
C ALA A 283 -3.12 22.56 10.33
N GLY A 284 -4.38 22.24 10.62
CA GLY A 284 -5.39 23.21 11.04
C GLY A 284 -5.56 24.32 10.01
N ASP A 285 -5.52 25.60 10.44
CA ASP A 285 -5.71 26.77 9.55
C ASP A 285 -4.53 27.04 8.60
N SER A 286 -3.42 26.29 8.71
CA SER A 286 -2.31 26.40 7.76
C SER A 286 -2.53 25.60 6.48
N VAL A 287 -3.49 24.69 6.44
CA VAL A 287 -3.74 23.81 5.30
C VAL A 287 -4.09 24.57 4.02
N GLY A 288 -4.78 25.70 4.09
CA GLY A 288 -5.10 26.55 2.92
C GLY A 288 -3.88 27.12 2.19
N ASN A 289 -2.69 27.05 2.78
CA ASN A 289 -1.44 27.45 2.14
C ASN A 289 -0.70 26.27 1.47
N ILE A 290 -1.31 25.08 1.39
CA ILE A 290 -0.68 23.87 0.88
C ILE A 290 -1.26 23.52 -0.50
N VAL A 291 -0.38 23.12 -1.40
CA VAL A 291 -0.69 22.39 -2.63
C VAL A 291 -0.01 21.04 -2.58
N CYS A 292 -0.74 20.00 -2.89
CA CYS A 292 -0.20 18.65 -2.91
C CYS A 292 -0.58 17.90 -4.19
N SER A 293 0.06 16.76 -4.42
CA SER A 293 -0.28 15.91 -5.56
C SER A 293 -0.64 14.52 -5.10
N GLU A 294 -1.48 13.84 -5.87
CA GLU A 294 -1.65 12.39 -5.82
C GLU A 294 -1.00 11.77 -7.06
N ALA A 295 -0.37 10.61 -6.88
CA ALA A 295 0.31 9.87 -7.93
C ALA A 295 -0.68 9.03 -8.78
N GLY A 296 -1.82 9.63 -9.10
CA GLY A 296 -2.90 9.02 -9.84
C GLY A 296 -3.99 10.01 -10.23
N LEU A 297 -5.03 9.48 -10.89
CA LEU A 297 -6.23 10.25 -11.20
C LEU A 297 -7.09 10.43 -9.94
N ALA A 298 -7.61 11.64 -9.74
CA ALA A 298 -8.57 11.89 -8.67
C ALA A 298 -9.77 10.92 -8.76
N ILE A 299 -10.21 10.37 -7.63
CA ILE A 299 -11.32 9.41 -7.60
C ILE A 299 -12.59 9.97 -8.25
N SER A 300 -12.87 11.27 -8.10
CA SER A 300 -13.99 11.96 -8.73
C SER A 300 -13.87 12.08 -10.26
N LYS A 301 -12.70 11.76 -10.81
CA LYS A 301 -12.43 11.75 -12.25
C LYS A 301 -12.29 10.33 -12.83
N MET A 302 -12.25 9.31 -11.97
CA MET A 302 -12.27 7.90 -12.38
C MET A 302 -13.68 7.53 -12.86
N GLU A 303 -13.79 6.73 -13.94
CA GLU A 303 -15.07 6.36 -14.57
C GLU A 303 -16.07 5.76 -13.56
N LYS A 304 -15.59 4.89 -12.66
CA LYS A 304 -16.38 4.24 -11.60
C LYS A 304 -16.01 4.73 -10.20
N GLY A 305 -15.33 5.87 -10.10
CA GLY A 305 -14.75 6.33 -8.83
C GLY A 305 -15.80 6.63 -7.76
N THR A 306 -16.90 7.29 -8.13
CA THR A 306 -18.01 7.59 -7.19
C THR A 306 -18.68 6.31 -6.69
N GLU A 307 -19.00 5.37 -7.60
CA GLU A 307 -19.59 4.07 -7.25
C GLU A 307 -18.67 3.30 -6.29
N PHE A 308 -17.36 3.31 -6.58
CA PHE A 308 -16.37 2.67 -5.72
C PHE A 308 -16.29 3.32 -4.33
N ALA A 309 -16.29 4.66 -4.27
CA ALA A 309 -16.26 5.39 -3.00
C ALA A 309 -17.48 5.11 -2.14
N ASP A 310 -18.68 5.08 -2.72
CA ASP A 310 -19.93 4.76 -2.02
C ASP A 310 -19.91 3.33 -1.48
N LYS A 311 -19.44 2.37 -2.28
CA LYS A 311 -19.29 0.97 -1.90
C LYS A 311 -18.28 0.81 -0.75
N TYR A 312 -17.12 1.46 -0.86
CA TYR A 312 -16.08 1.45 0.17
C TYR A 312 -16.63 2.02 1.49
N LYS A 313 -17.25 3.20 1.44
CA LYS A 313 -17.84 3.83 2.62
C LYS A 313 -18.93 2.98 3.26
N LYS A 314 -19.80 2.37 2.45
CA LYS A 314 -20.85 1.45 2.94
C LYS A 314 -20.26 0.24 3.65
N ARG A 315 -19.14 -0.30 3.13
CA ARG A 315 -18.51 -1.51 3.69
C ARG A 315 -17.71 -1.23 4.97
N PHE A 316 -16.96 -0.11 5.01
CA PHE A 316 -15.97 0.16 6.06
C PHE A 316 -16.36 1.31 7.00
N GLY A 317 -17.41 2.09 6.69
CA GLY A 317 -17.86 3.22 7.49
C GLY A 317 -16.92 4.43 7.49
N THR A 318 -15.94 4.48 6.58
CA THR A 318 -14.94 5.55 6.47
C THR A 318 -14.76 5.97 5.01
N GLU A 319 -14.29 7.19 4.80
CA GLU A 319 -13.94 7.68 3.46
C GLU A 319 -12.60 7.11 3.00
N ILE A 320 -12.40 7.05 1.69
CA ILE A 320 -11.12 6.71 1.07
C ILE A 320 -10.12 7.82 1.40
N GLN A 321 -8.90 7.44 1.77
CA GLN A 321 -7.82 8.42 1.94
C GLN A 321 -7.17 8.75 0.58
N ILE A 322 -6.57 7.76 -0.08
CA ILE A 322 -5.93 7.91 -1.40
C ILE A 322 -5.92 6.58 -2.17
N TYR A 323 -5.41 5.51 -1.52
CA TYR A 323 -4.86 4.34 -2.23
C TYR A 323 -5.81 3.15 -2.36
N ALA A 324 -6.95 3.15 -1.70
CA ALA A 324 -7.91 2.03 -1.74
C ALA A 324 -8.27 1.58 -3.17
N PRO A 325 -8.57 2.47 -4.15
CA PRO A 325 -8.87 2.03 -5.51
C PRO A 325 -7.66 1.39 -6.21
N PHE A 326 -6.45 1.87 -5.93
CA PHE A 326 -5.20 1.30 -6.47
C PHE A 326 -4.91 -0.08 -5.90
N THR A 327 -5.15 -0.27 -4.60
CA THR A 327 -4.98 -1.57 -3.94
C THR A 327 -6.03 -2.57 -4.39
N TYR A 328 -7.28 -2.13 -4.54
CA TYR A 328 -8.37 -2.94 -5.10
C TYR A 328 -8.01 -3.46 -6.51
N ASP A 329 -7.54 -2.59 -7.38
CA ASP A 329 -7.13 -2.98 -8.72
C ASP A 329 -5.86 -3.85 -8.73
N SER A 330 -4.94 -3.66 -7.79
CA SER A 330 -3.76 -4.53 -7.65
C SER A 330 -4.13 -5.99 -7.37
N VAL A 331 -5.16 -6.23 -6.54
CA VAL A 331 -5.71 -7.59 -6.35
C VAL A 331 -6.33 -8.11 -7.64
N ASN A 332 -7.10 -7.29 -8.34
CA ASN A 332 -7.72 -7.67 -9.62
C ASN A 332 -6.67 -8.01 -10.69
N VAL A 333 -5.54 -7.31 -10.73
CA VAL A 333 -4.42 -7.60 -11.63
C VAL A 333 -3.83 -8.98 -11.34
N ILE A 334 -3.60 -9.34 -10.06
CA ILE A 334 -3.10 -10.67 -9.69
C ILE A 334 -4.12 -11.74 -10.13
N VAL A 335 -5.40 -11.54 -9.86
CA VAL A 335 -6.45 -12.51 -10.24
C VAL A 335 -6.63 -12.62 -11.77
N ASP A 336 -6.49 -11.51 -12.50
CA ASP A 336 -6.47 -11.52 -13.97
C ASP A 336 -5.28 -12.35 -14.50
N ALA A 337 -4.09 -12.18 -13.92
CA ALA A 337 -2.92 -12.99 -14.25
C ALA A 337 -3.14 -14.47 -13.91
N MET A 338 -3.77 -14.81 -12.78
CA MET A 338 -4.17 -16.19 -12.43
C MET A 338 -5.11 -16.79 -13.49
N LYS A 339 -6.12 -16.02 -13.94
CA LYS A 339 -7.05 -16.45 -14.99
C LYS A 339 -6.33 -16.70 -16.31
N ARG A 340 -5.46 -15.79 -16.74
CA ARG A 340 -4.67 -15.93 -17.99
C ARG A 340 -3.67 -17.08 -17.91
N ALA A 341 -3.09 -17.33 -16.74
CA ALA A 341 -2.22 -18.48 -16.47
C ALA A 341 -3.01 -19.80 -16.34
N ASN A 342 -4.32 -19.70 -16.15
CA ASN A 342 -5.17 -20.84 -15.78
C ASN A 342 -4.58 -21.66 -14.60
N SER A 343 -4.01 -20.96 -13.60
CA SER A 343 -3.23 -21.54 -12.50
C SER A 343 -3.19 -20.63 -11.27
N THR A 344 -3.09 -21.25 -10.10
CA THR A 344 -2.84 -20.61 -8.79
C THR A 344 -1.36 -20.63 -8.40
N ASP A 345 -0.49 -21.17 -9.26
CA ASP A 345 0.96 -21.22 -9.05
C ASP A 345 1.61 -19.86 -9.25
N SER A 346 2.40 -19.38 -8.27
CA SER A 346 3.01 -18.05 -8.28
C SER A 346 3.94 -17.82 -9.47
N ALA A 347 4.69 -18.83 -9.92
CA ALA A 347 5.61 -18.69 -11.06
C ALA A 347 4.82 -18.51 -12.36
N LYS A 348 3.72 -19.24 -12.54
CA LYS A 348 2.85 -19.10 -13.72
C LYS A 348 2.09 -17.78 -13.72
N ILE A 349 1.70 -17.28 -12.55
CA ILE A 349 1.10 -15.94 -12.39
C ILE A 349 2.12 -14.89 -12.83
N LEU A 350 3.35 -14.99 -12.33
CA LEU A 350 4.43 -14.06 -12.66
C LEU A 350 4.73 -14.02 -14.17
N GLU A 351 4.72 -15.15 -14.86
CA GLU A 351 4.89 -15.22 -16.32
C GLU A 351 3.84 -14.40 -17.09
N LYS A 352 2.63 -14.24 -16.50
CA LYS A 352 1.52 -13.50 -17.14
C LYS A 352 1.47 -12.02 -16.77
N MET A 353 2.25 -11.56 -15.80
CA MET A 353 2.25 -10.15 -15.39
C MET A 353 2.60 -9.17 -16.53
N PRO A 354 3.62 -9.41 -17.38
CA PRO A 354 3.95 -8.49 -18.47
C PRO A 354 2.84 -8.32 -19.52
N GLU A 355 1.93 -9.29 -19.62
CA GLU A 355 0.79 -9.28 -20.57
C GLU A 355 -0.43 -8.55 -19.99
N THR A 356 -0.33 -7.92 -18.82
CA THR A 356 -1.46 -7.23 -18.17
C THR A 356 -2.00 -6.14 -19.07
N ASN A 357 -3.32 -6.20 -19.32
CA ASN A 357 -4.11 -5.19 -20.03
C ASN A 357 -5.54 -5.22 -19.45
N LEU A 358 -5.70 -4.54 -18.30
CA LEU A 358 -6.93 -4.59 -17.52
C LEU A 358 -7.55 -3.19 -17.41
N LYS A 359 -8.85 -3.08 -17.59
CA LYS A 359 -9.60 -1.86 -17.27
C LYS A 359 -10.11 -1.95 -15.84
N GLY A 360 -9.45 -1.23 -14.95
CA GLY A 360 -9.77 -1.15 -13.52
C GLY A 360 -10.57 0.08 -13.13
N ILE A 361 -10.69 0.32 -11.82
CA ILE A 361 -11.26 1.55 -11.25
C ILE A 361 -10.36 2.75 -11.58
N ILE A 362 -9.03 2.54 -11.47
CA ILE A 362 -8.02 3.57 -11.71
C ILE A 362 -7.82 3.89 -13.21
N GLY A 363 -8.49 3.16 -14.12
CA GLY A 363 -8.37 3.27 -15.56
C GLY A 363 -7.69 2.07 -16.21
N ASP A 364 -7.00 2.29 -17.33
CA ASP A 364 -6.32 1.24 -18.07
C ASP A 364 -4.99 0.88 -17.36
N ILE A 365 -4.83 -0.41 -17.05
CA ILE A 365 -3.66 -0.93 -16.32
C ILE A 365 -2.84 -1.79 -17.27
N ALA A 366 -1.66 -1.33 -17.61
CA ALA A 366 -0.65 -2.05 -18.37
C ALA A 366 0.74 -1.61 -17.92
N PHE A 367 1.68 -2.54 -17.88
CA PHE A 367 3.03 -2.31 -17.36
C PHE A 367 4.06 -2.20 -18.47
N ASP A 368 5.06 -1.37 -18.25
CA ASP A 368 6.27 -1.32 -19.05
C ASP A 368 7.23 -2.48 -18.68
N GLN A 369 8.42 -2.49 -19.28
CA GLN A 369 9.42 -3.54 -19.06
C GLN A 369 10.01 -3.55 -17.64
N LYS A 370 9.83 -2.45 -16.88
CA LYS A 370 10.30 -2.35 -15.50
C LYS A 370 9.24 -2.73 -14.48
N GLY A 371 7.95 -2.76 -14.88
CA GLY A 371 6.81 -2.96 -14.01
C GLY A 371 6.14 -1.64 -13.58
N ASP A 372 6.48 -0.50 -14.19
CA ASP A 372 5.79 0.77 -14.03
C ASP A 372 4.56 0.85 -14.94
N MET A 373 3.57 1.68 -14.57
CA MET A 373 2.42 1.96 -15.43
C MET A 373 2.87 2.60 -16.75
N LYS A 374 2.38 2.09 -17.89
CA LYS A 374 2.63 2.69 -19.23
C LYS A 374 2.02 4.07 -19.37
N THR A 375 0.91 4.31 -18.71
CA THR A 375 0.23 5.61 -18.65
C THR A 375 -0.09 5.92 -17.21
N ALA A 376 0.14 7.15 -16.80
CA ALA A 376 -0.18 7.62 -15.46
C ALA A 376 -0.73 9.05 -15.51
N SER A 377 -1.30 9.48 -14.42
CA SER A 377 -1.73 10.87 -14.22
C SER A 377 -1.23 11.34 -12.87
N ILE A 378 -0.99 12.64 -12.75
CA ILE A 378 -0.76 13.31 -11.47
C ILE A 378 -1.91 14.27 -11.27
N THR A 379 -2.61 14.16 -10.16
CA THR A 379 -3.64 15.14 -9.78
C THR A 379 -3.06 16.10 -8.74
N LEU A 380 -3.16 17.40 -9.01
CA LEU A 380 -2.81 18.44 -8.06
C LEU A 380 -4.05 18.88 -7.28
N TYR A 381 -3.86 19.14 -6.00
CA TYR A 381 -4.92 19.59 -5.09
C TYR A 381 -4.49 20.82 -4.30
N ASN A 382 -5.47 21.62 -3.93
CA ASN A 382 -5.39 22.56 -2.84
C ASN A 382 -6.43 22.26 -1.77
N TYR A 383 -6.45 23.03 -0.71
CA TYR A 383 -7.47 22.92 0.35
C TYR A 383 -8.26 24.22 0.43
N THR A 384 -9.57 24.13 0.16
CA THR A 384 -10.53 25.22 0.30
C THR A 384 -11.48 24.85 1.44
N ASP A 385 -11.64 25.72 2.40
CA ASP A 385 -12.44 25.47 3.61
C ASP A 385 -12.06 24.13 4.30
N LYS A 386 -10.76 23.85 4.36
CA LYS A 386 -10.17 22.63 4.90
C LYS A 386 -10.55 21.33 4.15
N LYS A 387 -11.14 21.44 2.98
CA LYS A 387 -11.47 20.31 2.11
C LYS A 387 -10.50 20.24 0.94
N LYS A 388 -10.02 19.04 0.67
CA LYS A 388 -9.18 18.75 -0.49
C LYS A 388 -9.99 18.98 -1.78
N THR A 389 -9.46 19.80 -2.69
CA THR A 389 -10.13 20.20 -3.92
C THR A 389 -9.18 20.03 -5.10
N VAL A 390 -9.66 19.35 -6.16
CA VAL A 390 -8.87 19.16 -7.39
C VAL A 390 -8.55 20.51 -8.02
N LEU A 391 -7.27 20.74 -8.23
CA LEU A 391 -6.74 21.95 -8.85
C LEU A 391 -6.43 21.74 -10.33
N ASP A 392 -5.74 20.63 -10.67
CA ASP A 392 -5.35 20.29 -12.03
C ASP A 392 -5.08 18.78 -12.16
N VAL A 393 -5.13 18.26 -13.39
CA VAL A 393 -4.76 16.88 -13.73
C VAL A 393 -3.74 16.89 -14.85
N VAL A 394 -2.53 16.44 -14.55
CA VAL A 394 -1.42 16.32 -15.50
C VAL A 394 -1.35 14.89 -15.99
N LYS A 395 -1.56 14.68 -17.29
CA LYS A 395 -1.36 13.36 -17.94
C LYS A 395 0.12 13.19 -18.28
N MET A 396 0.64 12.00 -18.02
CA MET A 396 2.03 11.61 -18.25
C MET A 396 2.15 10.56 -19.37
#